data_fe07725d3655519797f1347248000d09
#
_entry.id   fe07725d3655519797f1347248000d09
#
_cell.length_a   1.000
_cell.length_b   1.000
_cell.length_c   1.000
_cell.angle_alpha   90.00
_cell.angle_beta   90.00
_cell.angle_gamma   90.00
#
_symmetry.space_group_name_H-M   'P 1'
#
loop_
_entity.id
_entity.type
_entity.pdbx_description
1 polymer ?
#
loop_
_entity_poly.entity_id
_entity_poly.type
_entity_poly.pdbx_seq_one_letter_code
_entity_poly.pdbx_strand_id
1 'polypeptide(L)'
;LASAGELRRRHPDADILFIGTKEHMESKLVPAAGFAFKTIEITGFQRKFSAKNIAKNIKTLFLMISSSREVTKIIKEFKPDVVVGFGGYVSGPVVRTACKLGVKTAIHEQNAYPGVTNKALAKTVDKVMLTVKKAEEHLECKNEPVVTGLPVRSEIIEADREFSRAKLGVSPDSIMVLSMGGSLGAKAINENRTALIAERWQNKNLFFMHSTGKYGKWVPEKLKELGVDENKASNVVIREYIDDMDVCLAASDLVIGRAG
;
A
#
# COMPACT_ATOMS: atom_id res chain seq x y z
N LEU A 1 -1.48 -6.00 5.40
CA LEU A 1 -1.16 -6.06 6.84
C LEU A 1 -2.38 -5.69 7.69
N ALA A 2 -3.13 -4.60 7.40
CA ALA A 2 -4.27 -4.17 8.22
C ALA A 2 -5.29 -5.30 8.48
N SER A 3 -5.77 -5.96 7.41
CA SER A 3 -6.73 -7.07 7.55
C SER A 3 -6.16 -8.26 8.35
N ALA A 4 -4.86 -8.55 8.20
CA ALA A 4 -4.22 -9.64 8.93
C ALA A 4 -4.02 -9.29 10.42
N GLY A 5 -3.69 -8.04 10.72
CA GLY A 5 -3.61 -7.55 12.10
C GLY A 5 -4.96 -7.64 12.81
N GLU A 6 -6.02 -7.19 12.15
CA GLU A 6 -7.38 -7.27 12.71
C GLU A 6 -7.87 -8.73 12.85
N LEU A 7 -7.53 -9.61 11.89
CA LEU A 7 -7.84 -11.03 12.01
C LEU A 7 -7.14 -11.64 13.24
N ARG A 8 -5.84 -11.37 13.43
CA ARG A 8 -5.08 -11.85 14.59
C ARG A 8 -5.63 -11.30 15.91
N ARG A 9 -6.06 -10.04 15.93
CA ARG A 9 -6.67 -9.43 17.12
C ARG A 9 -7.97 -10.13 17.52
N ARG A 10 -8.83 -10.49 16.53
CA ARG A 10 -10.10 -11.20 16.78
C ARG A 10 -9.92 -12.69 17.03
N HIS A 11 -8.94 -13.29 16.39
CA HIS A 11 -8.64 -14.72 16.44
C HIS A 11 -7.14 -14.90 16.70
N PRO A 12 -6.69 -14.84 17.96
CA PRO A 12 -5.28 -14.92 18.31
C PRO A 12 -4.60 -16.22 17.88
N ASP A 13 -5.38 -17.30 17.80
CA ASP A 13 -4.91 -18.64 17.39
C ASP A 13 -4.91 -18.84 15.86
N ALA A 14 -5.28 -17.82 15.06
CA ALA A 14 -5.29 -17.93 13.61
C ALA A 14 -3.87 -17.97 13.04
N ASP A 15 -3.56 -19.02 12.30
CA ASP A 15 -2.36 -19.11 11.49
C ASP A 15 -2.51 -18.26 10.22
N ILE A 16 -1.62 -17.30 10.03
CA ILE A 16 -1.66 -16.37 8.90
C ILE A 16 -0.37 -16.49 8.07
N LEU A 17 -0.51 -16.89 6.81
CA LEU A 17 0.58 -17.00 5.86
C LEU A 17 0.39 -16.03 4.69
N PHE A 18 1.39 -15.21 4.45
CA PHE A 18 1.44 -14.37 3.25
C PHE A 18 2.23 -15.06 2.14
N ILE A 19 1.77 -14.87 0.91
CA ILE A 19 2.48 -15.30 -0.30
C ILE A 19 2.75 -14.06 -1.16
N GLY A 20 4.01 -13.85 -1.51
CA GLY A 20 4.46 -12.72 -2.31
C GLY A 20 5.67 -13.05 -3.17
N THR A 21 6.43 -12.03 -3.57
CA THR A 21 7.67 -12.18 -4.32
C THR A 21 8.87 -11.72 -3.48
N LYS A 22 10.05 -12.24 -3.81
CA LYS A 22 11.29 -11.95 -3.07
C LYS A 22 11.75 -10.49 -3.22
N GLU A 23 11.44 -9.86 -4.35
CA GLU A 23 12.05 -8.59 -4.76
C GLU A 23 11.26 -7.34 -4.35
N HIS A 24 10.04 -7.49 -3.83
CA HIS A 24 9.17 -6.37 -3.48
C HIS A 24 9.11 -6.08 -1.98
N MET A 25 8.50 -4.94 -1.64
CA MET A 25 8.45 -4.43 -0.26
C MET A 25 7.80 -5.40 0.72
N GLU A 26 6.84 -6.21 0.26
CA GLU A 26 6.15 -7.21 1.08
C GLU A 26 7.11 -8.24 1.70
N SER A 27 8.21 -8.58 1.03
CA SER A 27 9.20 -9.52 1.55
C SER A 27 9.95 -9.02 2.79
N LYS A 28 9.92 -7.71 3.03
CA LYS A 28 10.51 -7.05 4.21
C LYS A 28 9.44 -6.68 5.23
N LEU A 29 8.35 -6.06 4.76
CA LEU A 29 7.31 -5.52 5.64
C LEU A 29 6.48 -6.60 6.32
N VAL A 30 6.21 -7.72 5.66
CA VAL A 30 5.40 -8.80 6.24
C VAL A 30 6.13 -9.51 7.39
N PRO A 31 7.39 -9.96 7.22
CA PRO A 31 8.16 -10.51 8.34
C PRO A 31 8.42 -9.51 9.46
N ALA A 32 8.69 -8.23 9.14
CA ALA A 32 8.85 -7.19 10.15
C ALA A 32 7.59 -6.97 11.00
N ALA A 33 6.40 -7.22 10.44
CA ALA A 33 5.13 -7.21 11.16
C ALA A 33 4.81 -8.53 11.90
N GLY A 34 5.76 -9.48 11.94
CA GLY A 34 5.61 -10.75 12.66
C GLY A 34 4.69 -11.76 11.99
N PHE A 35 4.51 -11.70 10.67
CA PHE A 35 3.74 -12.68 9.89
C PHE A 35 4.63 -13.62 9.10
N ALA A 36 4.20 -14.88 8.99
CA ALA A 36 4.85 -15.86 8.13
C ALA A 36 4.75 -15.44 6.66
N PHE A 37 5.84 -15.63 5.91
CA PHE A 37 5.94 -15.23 4.51
C PHE A 37 6.58 -16.32 3.67
N LYS A 38 5.92 -16.69 2.58
CA LYS A 38 6.50 -17.56 1.54
C LYS A 38 6.57 -16.80 0.21
N THR A 39 7.62 -17.07 -0.55
CA THR A 39 7.80 -16.46 -1.89
C THR A 39 7.46 -17.43 -2.98
N ILE A 40 6.96 -16.92 -4.10
CA ILE A 40 6.82 -17.65 -5.36
C ILE A 40 7.53 -16.91 -6.48
N GLU A 41 8.06 -17.65 -7.44
CA GLU A 41 8.64 -17.05 -8.65
C GLU A 41 7.56 -16.75 -9.67
N ILE A 42 7.30 -15.47 -9.89
CA ILE A 42 6.35 -15.01 -10.90
C ILE A 42 6.74 -13.61 -11.39
N THR A 43 6.44 -13.34 -12.65
CA THR A 43 6.60 -12.01 -13.24
C THR A 43 5.29 -11.50 -13.84
N GLY A 44 5.09 -10.19 -13.83
CA GLY A 44 3.92 -9.57 -14.47
C GLY A 44 4.03 -9.53 -15.99
N PHE A 45 2.90 -9.57 -16.68
CA PHE A 45 2.84 -9.39 -18.14
C PHE A 45 3.26 -7.99 -18.58
N GLN A 46 4.09 -7.93 -19.61
CA GLN A 46 4.47 -6.67 -20.24
C GLN A 46 3.33 -6.17 -21.15
N ARG A 47 2.87 -4.93 -20.95
CA ARG A 47 1.73 -4.35 -21.69
C ARG A 47 2.10 -3.83 -23.09
N LYS A 48 3.38 -3.48 -23.33
CA LYS A 48 3.82 -2.97 -24.63
C LYS A 48 4.12 -4.11 -25.59
N PHE A 49 3.58 -4.06 -26.81
CA PHE A 49 3.85 -5.02 -27.87
C PHE A 49 5.24 -4.74 -28.48
N SER A 50 6.18 -5.67 -28.26
CA SER A 50 7.48 -5.74 -28.95
C SER A 50 7.95 -7.19 -28.94
N ALA A 51 8.82 -7.60 -29.88
CA ALA A 51 9.38 -8.96 -29.95
C ALA A 51 10.02 -9.38 -28.61
N LYS A 52 10.75 -8.47 -27.96
CA LYS A 52 11.34 -8.68 -26.64
C LYS A 52 10.29 -8.91 -25.54
N ASN A 53 9.14 -8.25 -25.63
CA ASN A 53 8.06 -8.39 -24.67
C ASN A 53 7.23 -9.66 -24.93
N ILE A 54 7.11 -10.11 -26.17
CA ILE A 54 6.50 -11.40 -26.52
C ILE A 54 7.30 -12.54 -25.90
N ALA A 55 8.63 -12.55 -26.05
CA ALA A 55 9.49 -13.55 -25.40
C ALA A 55 9.38 -13.52 -23.87
N LYS A 56 9.32 -12.32 -23.26
CA LYS A 56 9.07 -12.17 -21.83
C LYS A 56 7.69 -12.69 -21.42
N ASN A 57 6.66 -12.44 -22.19
CA ASN A 57 5.30 -12.91 -21.90
C ASN A 57 5.19 -14.44 -22.00
N ILE A 58 5.91 -15.07 -22.93
CA ILE A 58 6.02 -16.54 -23.01
C ILE A 58 6.70 -17.08 -21.74
N LYS A 59 7.81 -16.49 -21.30
CA LYS A 59 8.45 -16.84 -20.03
C LYS A 59 7.48 -16.67 -18.85
N THR A 60 6.71 -15.58 -18.83
CA THR A 60 5.69 -15.35 -17.80
C THR A 60 4.63 -16.44 -17.76
N LEU A 61 4.21 -16.96 -18.94
CA LEU A 61 3.26 -18.07 -19.01
C LEU A 61 3.83 -19.37 -18.41
N PHE A 62 5.10 -19.70 -18.69
CA PHE A 62 5.79 -20.85 -18.07
C PHE A 62 5.92 -20.66 -16.54
N LEU A 63 6.27 -19.47 -16.08
CA LEU A 63 6.35 -19.14 -14.66
C LEU A 63 4.97 -19.23 -13.97
N MET A 64 3.89 -18.89 -14.64
CA MET A 64 2.53 -19.10 -14.12
C MET A 64 2.19 -20.58 -13.92
N ILE A 65 2.64 -21.47 -14.80
CA ILE A 65 2.44 -22.91 -14.67
C ILE A 65 3.31 -23.47 -13.53
N SER A 66 4.57 -23.07 -13.48
CA SER A 66 5.50 -23.46 -12.42
C SER A 66 5.04 -22.96 -11.05
N SER A 67 4.68 -21.67 -10.95
CA SER A 67 4.17 -21.11 -9.70
C SER A 67 2.88 -21.77 -9.23
N SER A 68 2.03 -22.26 -10.15
CA SER A 68 0.82 -23.00 -9.75
C SER A 68 1.13 -24.33 -9.04
N ARG A 69 2.23 -25.01 -9.40
CA ARG A 69 2.70 -26.23 -8.70
C ARG A 69 3.25 -25.88 -7.31
N GLU A 70 4.04 -24.83 -7.21
CA GLU A 70 4.58 -24.34 -5.94
C GLU A 70 3.47 -23.88 -5.00
N VAL A 71 2.52 -23.08 -5.50
CA VAL A 71 1.32 -22.68 -4.76
C VAL A 71 0.48 -23.87 -4.31
N THR A 72 0.32 -24.89 -5.17
CA THR A 72 -0.39 -26.12 -4.80
C THR A 72 0.29 -26.82 -3.61
N LYS A 73 1.64 -26.89 -3.60
CA LYS A 73 2.39 -27.44 -2.49
C LYS A 73 2.17 -26.61 -1.21
N ILE A 74 2.30 -25.29 -1.30
CA ILE A 74 2.09 -24.37 -0.16
C ILE A 74 0.69 -24.54 0.42
N ILE A 75 -0.36 -24.55 -0.41
CA ILE A 75 -1.75 -24.68 0.04
C ILE A 75 -1.99 -26.06 0.70
N LYS A 76 -1.45 -27.14 0.14
CA LYS A 76 -1.59 -28.48 0.71
C LYS A 76 -0.86 -28.65 2.05
N GLU A 77 0.29 -28.00 2.21
CA GLU A 77 1.06 -27.99 3.45
C GLU A 77 0.39 -27.14 4.54
N PHE A 78 0.00 -25.93 4.18
CA PHE A 78 -0.60 -24.95 5.13
C PHE A 78 -2.07 -25.26 5.45
N LYS A 79 -2.81 -25.87 4.50
CA LYS A 79 -4.24 -26.23 4.61
C LYS A 79 -5.12 -25.04 5.06
N PRO A 80 -5.11 -23.92 4.33
CA PRO A 80 -5.88 -22.75 4.73
C PRO A 80 -7.38 -23.00 4.65
N ASP A 81 -8.15 -22.45 5.60
CA ASP A 81 -9.61 -22.39 5.55
C ASP A 81 -10.08 -21.39 4.49
N VAL A 82 -9.31 -20.31 4.29
CA VAL A 82 -9.62 -19.27 3.31
C VAL A 82 -8.35 -18.69 2.70
N VAL A 83 -8.43 -18.36 1.41
CA VAL A 83 -7.38 -17.62 0.70
C VAL A 83 -7.93 -16.29 0.24
N VAL A 84 -7.25 -15.19 0.62
CA VAL A 84 -7.66 -13.82 0.28
C VAL A 84 -6.64 -13.16 -0.64
N GLY A 85 -7.08 -12.66 -1.78
CA GLY A 85 -6.26 -11.92 -2.74
C GLY A 85 -6.50 -10.41 -2.66
N PHE A 86 -5.43 -9.63 -2.58
CA PHE A 86 -5.48 -8.16 -2.57
C PHE A 86 -5.05 -7.55 -3.93
N GLY A 87 -5.22 -8.30 -5.02
CA GLY A 87 -4.80 -7.85 -6.34
C GLY A 87 -3.31 -8.06 -6.62
N GLY A 88 -2.82 -7.43 -7.68
CA GLY A 88 -1.47 -7.66 -8.18
C GLY A 88 -1.33 -9.01 -8.91
N TYR A 89 -0.20 -9.20 -9.59
CA TYR A 89 0.03 -10.39 -10.42
C TYR A 89 0.26 -11.68 -9.60
N VAL A 90 0.66 -11.57 -8.33
CA VAL A 90 0.84 -12.69 -7.40
C VAL A 90 -0.50 -13.31 -6.99
N SER A 91 -1.51 -12.47 -6.75
CA SER A 91 -2.86 -12.95 -6.35
C SER A 91 -3.48 -13.88 -7.40
N GLY A 92 -3.20 -13.64 -8.69
CA GLY A 92 -3.78 -14.41 -9.79
C GLY A 92 -3.58 -15.93 -9.64
N PRO A 93 -2.35 -16.44 -9.68
CA PRO A 93 -2.08 -17.87 -9.56
C PRO A 93 -2.42 -18.43 -8.18
N VAL A 94 -2.23 -17.65 -7.10
CA VAL A 94 -2.51 -18.12 -5.73
C VAL A 94 -4.01 -18.37 -5.54
N VAL A 95 -4.84 -17.37 -5.79
CA VAL A 95 -6.28 -17.48 -5.61
C VAL A 95 -6.89 -18.48 -6.60
N ARG A 96 -6.44 -18.47 -7.87
CA ARG A 96 -6.93 -19.44 -8.88
C ARG A 96 -6.62 -20.88 -8.50
N THR A 97 -5.44 -21.14 -7.93
CA THR A 97 -5.05 -22.47 -7.46
C THR A 97 -5.90 -22.88 -6.26
N ALA A 98 -6.14 -21.97 -5.31
CA ALA A 98 -7.04 -22.19 -4.18
C ALA A 98 -8.46 -22.57 -4.64
N CYS A 99 -9.04 -21.82 -5.59
CA CYS A 99 -10.33 -22.16 -6.20
C CYS A 99 -10.34 -23.59 -6.78
N LYS A 100 -9.30 -23.97 -7.52
CA LYS A 100 -9.18 -25.34 -8.10
C LYS A 100 -9.08 -26.44 -7.06
N LEU A 101 -8.51 -26.15 -5.90
CA LEU A 101 -8.36 -27.08 -4.79
C LEU A 101 -9.58 -27.09 -3.86
N GLY A 102 -10.64 -26.32 -4.16
CA GLY A 102 -11.87 -26.28 -3.36
C GLY A 102 -11.74 -25.48 -2.06
N VAL A 103 -10.65 -24.73 -1.89
CA VAL A 103 -10.46 -23.83 -0.74
C VAL A 103 -11.35 -22.60 -0.92
N LYS A 104 -11.98 -22.11 0.16
CA LYS A 104 -12.74 -20.87 0.13
C LYS A 104 -11.89 -19.69 -0.28
N THR A 105 -12.42 -18.82 -1.13
CA THR A 105 -11.64 -17.74 -1.74
C THR A 105 -12.36 -16.41 -1.67
N ALA A 106 -11.59 -15.35 -1.38
CA ALA A 106 -12.05 -13.99 -1.48
C ALA A 106 -11.01 -13.11 -2.18
N ILE A 107 -11.47 -12.02 -2.80
CA ILE A 107 -10.61 -10.95 -3.28
C ILE A 107 -11.09 -9.61 -2.74
N HIS A 108 -10.16 -8.68 -2.58
CA HIS A 108 -10.43 -7.30 -2.24
C HIS A 108 -9.94 -6.37 -3.35
N GLU A 109 -10.84 -5.50 -3.85
CA GLU A 109 -10.48 -4.48 -4.84
C GLU A 109 -10.43 -3.11 -4.17
N GLN A 110 -9.28 -2.45 -4.29
CA GLN A 110 -9.01 -1.18 -3.64
C GLN A 110 -9.47 0.02 -4.48
N ASN A 111 -9.53 -0.13 -5.79
CA ASN A 111 -9.76 0.96 -6.73
C ASN A 111 -11.21 0.99 -7.24
N ALA A 112 -11.68 2.16 -7.60
CA ALA A 112 -12.97 2.30 -8.30
C ALA A 112 -12.95 1.66 -9.70
N TYR A 113 -11.78 1.56 -10.34
CA TYR A 113 -11.58 0.80 -11.57
C TYR A 113 -10.72 -0.43 -11.30
N PRO A 114 -11.31 -1.64 -11.30
CA PRO A 114 -10.65 -2.86 -10.91
C PRO A 114 -9.45 -3.24 -11.78
N GLY A 115 -8.43 -3.80 -11.12
CA GLY A 115 -7.27 -4.35 -11.78
C GLY A 115 -7.59 -5.62 -12.61
N VAL A 116 -6.78 -5.88 -13.64
CA VAL A 116 -6.98 -7.04 -14.56
C VAL A 116 -7.05 -8.37 -13.79
N THR A 117 -6.20 -8.55 -12.78
CA THR A 117 -6.19 -9.77 -11.95
C THR A 117 -7.52 -9.95 -11.21
N ASN A 118 -8.01 -8.90 -10.55
CA ASN A 118 -9.27 -8.96 -9.82
C ASN A 118 -10.48 -9.15 -10.76
N LYS A 119 -10.47 -8.52 -11.96
CA LYS A 119 -11.48 -8.78 -13.00
C LYS A 119 -11.54 -10.25 -13.40
N ALA A 120 -10.40 -10.89 -13.58
CA ALA A 120 -10.33 -12.30 -13.95
C ALA A 120 -10.76 -13.24 -12.82
N LEU A 121 -10.43 -12.89 -11.56
CA LEU A 121 -10.73 -13.71 -10.39
C LEU A 121 -12.20 -13.56 -9.92
N ALA A 122 -12.81 -12.39 -10.08
CA ALA A 122 -14.17 -12.11 -9.64
C ALA A 122 -15.21 -13.12 -10.17
N LYS A 123 -14.96 -13.67 -11.36
CA LYS A 123 -15.82 -14.69 -12.00
C LYS A 123 -15.79 -16.06 -11.31
N THR A 124 -14.82 -16.31 -10.43
CA THR A 124 -14.59 -17.66 -9.89
C THR A 124 -14.52 -17.72 -8.37
N VAL A 125 -14.14 -16.64 -7.70
CA VAL A 125 -14.03 -16.60 -6.23
C VAL A 125 -15.39 -16.66 -5.53
N ASP A 126 -15.38 -17.10 -4.28
CA ASP A 126 -16.59 -17.20 -3.47
C ASP A 126 -17.07 -15.83 -3.00
N LYS A 127 -16.14 -14.86 -2.76
CA LYS A 127 -16.50 -13.51 -2.31
C LYS A 127 -15.63 -12.44 -2.96
N VAL A 128 -16.27 -11.34 -3.33
CA VAL A 128 -15.61 -10.11 -3.79
C VAL A 128 -15.90 -9.00 -2.79
N MET A 129 -14.86 -8.39 -2.26
CA MET A 129 -14.92 -7.25 -1.35
C MET A 129 -14.46 -6.00 -2.11
N LEU A 130 -15.18 -4.90 -1.97
CA LEU A 130 -14.93 -3.65 -2.66
C LEU A 130 -14.67 -2.51 -1.68
N THR A 131 -13.70 -1.68 -1.99
CA THR A 131 -13.51 -0.42 -1.26
C THR A 131 -14.67 0.54 -1.54
N VAL A 132 -15.09 0.64 -2.80
CA VAL A 132 -16.16 1.54 -3.24
C VAL A 132 -17.12 0.82 -4.18
N LYS A 133 -18.40 1.11 -4.06
CA LYS A 133 -19.47 0.48 -4.86
C LYS A 133 -19.26 0.65 -6.38
N LYS A 134 -18.68 1.76 -6.80
CA LYS A 134 -18.39 2.05 -8.23
C LYS A 134 -17.59 0.97 -8.94
N ALA A 135 -16.75 0.23 -8.22
CA ALA A 135 -15.97 -0.87 -8.79
C ALA A 135 -16.84 -2.02 -9.33
N GLU A 136 -18.04 -2.21 -8.78
CA GLU A 136 -18.98 -3.27 -9.19
C GLU A 136 -19.37 -3.16 -10.66
N GLU A 137 -19.55 -1.95 -11.19
CA GLU A 137 -19.92 -1.69 -12.59
C GLU A 137 -18.90 -2.25 -13.61
N HIS A 138 -17.70 -2.58 -13.15
CA HIS A 138 -16.60 -3.06 -13.96
C HIS A 138 -16.20 -4.51 -13.67
N LEU A 139 -16.98 -5.23 -12.87
CA LEU A 139 -16.71 -6.59 -12.45
C LEU A 139 -17.88 -7.52 -12.84
N GLU A 140 -17.54 -8.66 -13.39
CA GLU A 140 -18.48 -9.78 -13.54
C GLU A 140 -18.23 -10.75 -12.38
N CYS A 141 -19.00 -10.62 -11.33
CA CYS A 141 -18.86 -11.42 -10.10
C CYS A 141 -19.71 -12.69 -10.16
N LYS A 142 -19.18 -13.82 -9.68
CA LYS A 142 -19.91 -15.08 -9.50
C LYS A 142 -21.06 -14.93 -8.48
N ASN A 143 -20.79 -14.18 -7.40
CA ASN A 143 -21.72 -13.88 -6.33
C ASN A 143 -21.77 -12.37 -6.09
N GLU A 144 -22.81 -11.89 -5.45
CA GLU A 144 -22.96 -10.48 -5.11
C GLU A 144 -21.74 -9.97 -4.30
N PRO A 145 -21.08 -8.88 -4.76
CA PRO A 145 -19.96 -8.30 -4.04
C PRO A 145 -20.42 -7.55 -2.79
N VAL A 146 -19.49 -7.34 -1.85
CA VAL A 146 -19.74 -6.60 -0.61
C VAL A 146 -18.84 -5.38 -0.53
N VAL A 147 -19.43 -4.22 -0.26
CA VAL A 147 -18.66 -3.00 0.01
C VAL A 147 -18.17 -3.04 1.45
N THR A 148 -16.85 -3.18 1.63
CA THR A 148 -16.19 -3.30 2.95
C THR A 148 -15.39 -2.06 3.31
N GLY A 149 -15.18 -1.13 2.38
CA GLY A 149 -14.21 -0.06 2.52
C GLY A 149 -12.76 -0.54 2.37
N LEU A 150 -11.82 0.37 2.53
CA LEU A 150 -10.38 0.06 2.52
C LEU A 150 -9.94 -0.34 3.93
N PRO A 151 -9.32 -1.50 4.13
CA PRO A 151 -8.74 -1.85 5.43
C PRO A 151 -7.63 -0.88 5.82
N VAL A 152 -7.79 -0.21 6.94
CA VAL A 152 -6.82 0.71 7.55
C VAL A 152 -6.26 0.06 8.82
N ARG A 153 -4.98 0.27 9.10
CA ARG A 153 -4.34 -0.25 10.32
C ARG A 153 -4.96 0.42 11.54
N SER A 154 -5.19 -0.36 12.60
CA SER A 154 -5.77 0.14 13.86
C SER A 154 -4.96 1.27 14.48
N GLU A 155 -3.63 1.19 14.39
CA GLU A 155 -2.73 2.23 14.91
C GLU A 155 -3.02 3.62 14.29
N ILE A 156 -3.44 3.66 13.03
CA ILE A 156 -3.81 4.92 12.36
C ILE A 156 -5.15 5.45 12.86
N ILE A 157 -6.11 4.55 13.14
CA ILE A 157 -7.46 4.93 13.56
C ILE A 157 -7.48 5.33 15.04
N GLU A 158 -6.68 4.66 15.87
CA GLU A 158 -6.64 4.81 17.31
C GLU A 158 -5.59 5.83 17.79
N ALA A 159 -4.79 6.39 16.85
CA ALA A 159 -3.72 7.33 17.20
C ALA A 159 -4.28 8.61 17.86
N ASP A 160 -3.77 8.91 19.04
CA ASP A 160 -4.15 10.10 19.78
C ASP A 160 -3.50 11.35 19.21
N ARG A 161 -4.31 12.39 18.98
CA ARG A 161 -3.87 13.63 18.36
C ARG A 161 -2.93 14.44 19.26
N GLU A 162 -3.26 14.61 20.52
CA GLU A 162 -2.48 15.45 21.43
C GLU A 162 -1.11 14.82 21.68
N PHE A 163 -1.08 13.52 21.95
CA PHE A 163 0.16 12.76 22.06
C PHE A 163 1.00 12.86 20.78
N SER A 164 0.38 12.72 19.61
CA SER A 164 1.06 12.77 18.32
C SER A 164 1.66 14.15 18.04
N ARG A 165 0.94 15.22 18.34
CA ARG A 165 1.43 16.60 18.21
C ARG A 165 2.60 16.86 19.16
N ALA A 166 2.49 16.45 20.42
CA ALA A 166 3.58 16.59 21.41
C ALA A 166 4.83 15.83 20.95
N LYS A 167 4.67 14.59 20.47
CA LYS A 167 5.77 13.77 19.95
C LYS A 167 6.50 14.40 18.76
N LEU A 168 5.78 15.09 17.88
CA LEU A 168 6.36 15.77 16.71
C LEU A 168 6.83 17.20 17.01
N GLY A 169 6.61 17.73 18.20
CA GLY A 169 6.92 19.11 18.56
C GLY A 169 6.02 20.14 17.89
N VAL A 170 4.79 19.74 17.53
CA VAL A 170 3.80 20.64 16.91
C VAL A 170 3.07 21.43 18.00
N SER A 171 3.14 22.76 17.94
CA SER A 171 2.40 23.61 18.87
C SER A 171 0.88 23.36 18.80
N PRO A 172 0.16 23.37 19.93
CA PRO A 172 -1.31 23.19 19.94
C PRO A 172 -2.05 24.15 18.99
N ASP A 173 -1.58 25.39 18.87
CA ASP A 173 -2.21 26.46 18.09
C ASP A 173 -1.75 26.52 16.62
N SER A 174 -0.73 25.72 16.24
CA SER A 174 -0.24 25.73 14.85
C SER A 174 -1.04 24.78 13.95
N ILE A 175 -1.15 25.14 12.68
CA ILE A 175 -1.75 24.29 11.65
C ILE A 175 -0.66 23.38 11.09
N MET A 176 -0.80 22.07 11.28
CA MET A 176 0.11 21.08 10.71
C MET A 176 -0.34 20.63 9.32
N VAL A 177 0.52 20.85 8.34
CA VAL A 177 0.33 20.41 6.96
C VAL A 177 1.23 19.23 6.66
N LEU A 178 0.63 18.05 6.53
CA LEU A 178 1.31 16.83 6.08
C LEU A 178 1.22 16.72 4.56
N SER A 179 2.33 16.48 3.88
CA SER A 179 2.32 16.29 2.44
C SER A 179 3.20 15.12 1.99
N MET A 180 2.69 14.32 1.03
CA MET A 180 3.37 13.12 0.56
C MET A 180 2.97 12.74 -0.87
N GLY A 181 3.92 12.15 -1.61
CA GLY A 181 3.72 11.68 -2.98
C GLY A 181 3.79 10.16 -3.14
N GLY A 182 3.73 9.40 -2.03
CA GLY A 182 3.99 7.96 -1.99
C GLY A 182 5.49 7.64 -1.86
N SER A 183 5.86 6.35 -1.78
CA SER A 183 7.22 5.88 -1.51
C SER A 183 8.27 6.34 -2.54
N LEU A 184 7.87 6.55 -3.78
CA LEU A 184 8.77 7.09 -4.83
C LEU A 184 8.78 8.61 -4.86
N GLY A 185 7.78 9.26 -4.27
CA GLY A 185 7.54 10.69 -4.38
C GLY A 185 6.73 11.07 -5.62
N ALA A 186 6.25 12.30 -5.65
CA ALA A 186 5.54 12.88 -6.79
C ALA A 186 6.13 14.25 -7.13
N LYS A 187 6.69 14.39 -8.33
CA LYS A 187 7.41 15.60 -8.76
C LYS A 187 6.59 16.87 -8.52
N ALA A 188 5.34 16.93 -8.98
CA ALA A 188 4.49 18.09 -8.81
C ALA A 188 4.21 18.44 -7.33
N ILE A 189 4.02 17.43 -6.47
CA ILE A 189 3.85 17.66 -5.02
C ILE A 189 5.17 18.22 -4.45
N ASN A 190 6.30 17.60 -4.73
CA ASN A 190 7.59 18.05 -4.22
C ASN A 190 7.90 19.50 -4.65
N GLU A 191 7.72 19.85 -5.93
CA GLU A 191 7.97 21.19 -6.45
C GLU A 191 7.07 22.25 -5.77
N ASN A 192 5.75 22.00 -5.75
CA ASN A 192 4.81 22.95 -5.16
C ASN A 192 4.99 23.07 -3.63
N ARG A 193 5.29 21.96 -2.95
CA ARG A 193 5.53 22.00 -1.49
C ARG A 193 6.82 22.72 -1.15
N THR A 194 7.90 22.49 -1.91
CA THR A 194 9.16 23.22 -1.75
C THR A 194 8.96 24.72 -1.89
N ALA A 195 8.24 25.17 -2.91
CA ALA A 195 7.94 26.58 -3.10
C ALA A 195 7.13 27.18 -1.94
N LEU A 196 6.05 26.50 -1.52
CA LEU A 196 5.22 26.97 -0.41
C LEU A 196 5.97 27.02 0.92
N ILE A 197 6.80 25.98 1.22
CA ILE A 197 7.61 25.96 2.43
C ILE A 197 8.58 27.12 2.42
N ALA A 198 9.28 27.36 1.31
CA ALA A 198 10.22 28.49 1.17
C ALA A 198 9.55 29.85 1.37
N GLU A 199 8.29 30.00 0.94
CA GLU A 199 7.52 31.23 1.16
C GLU A 199 7.05 31.41 2.61
N ARG A 200 6.72 30.32 3.30
CA ARG A 200 5.94 30.35 4.55
C ARG A 200 6.68 29.83 5.78
N TRP A 201 7.91 29.34 5.69
CA TRP A 201 8.64 28.72 6.81
C TRP A 201 8.84 29.61 8.04
N GLN A 202 8.83 30.95 7.85
CA GLN A 202 8.94 31.90 8.96
C GLN A 202 7.64 32.03 9.76
N ASN A 203 6.49 31.61 9.20
CA ASN A 203 5.24 31.60 9.91
C ASN A 203 5.17 30.45 10.91
N LYS A 204 5.38 30.72 12.18
CA LYS A 204 5.40 29.71 13.25
C LYS A 204 4.02 29.14 13.59
N ASN A 205 2.93 29.72 13.07
CA ASN A 205 1.59 29.14 13.15
C ASN A 205 1.38 28.02 12.11
N LEU A 206 2.36 27.74 11.25
CA LEU A 206 2.35 26.64 10.30
C LEU A 206 3.46 25.65 10.65
N PHE A 207 3.13 24.37 10.66
CA PHE A 207 4.09 23.27 10.78
C PHE A 207 4.01 22.43 9.50
N PHE A 208 5.16 22.23 8.85
CA PHE A 208 5.25 21.46 7.61
C PHE A 208 5.94 20.14 7.85
N MET A 209 5.24 19.04 7.58
CA MET A 209 5.80 17.70 7.46
C MET A 209 5.70 17.28 6.00
N HIS A 210 6.83 17.05 5.34
CA HIS A 210 6.84 16.67 3.93
C HIS A 210 7.66 15.40 3.69
N SER A 211 7.01 14.37 3.10
CA SER A 211 7.69 13.18 2.60
C SER A 211 7.99 13.34 1.11
N THR A 212 9.29 13.40 0.80
CA THR A 212 9.77 13.65 -0.57
C THR A 212 9.73 12.41 -1.45
N GLY A 213 9.80 11.21 -0.83
CA GLY A 213 10.00 9.95 -1.51
C GLY A 213 11.39 9.83 -2.14
N LYS A 214 11.68 8.64 -2.65
CA LYS A 214 13.01 8.28 -3.20
C LYS A 214 13.55 9.27 -4.25
N TYR A 215 12.66 9.82 -5.09
CA TYR A 215 13.06 10.75 -6.17
C TYR A 215 13.05 12.23 -5.76
N GLY A 216 12.75 12.54 -4.49
CA GLY A 216 12.71 13.91 -3.98
C GLY A 216 13.92 14.33 -3.14
N LYS A 217 15.05 13.63 -3.24
CA LYS A 217 16.29 13.92 -2.47
C LYS A 217 16.86 15.31 -2.70
N TRP A 218 16.44 15.97 -3.76
CA TRP A 218 16.85 17.34 -4.10
C TRP A 218 16.12 18.41 -3.26
N VAL A 219 15.02 18.07 -2.58
CA VAL A 219 14.16 19.03 -1.86
C VAL A 219 14.91 19.79 -0.75
N PRO A 220 15.66 19.14 0.15
CA PRO A 220 16.38 19.86 1.22
C PRO A 220 17.35 20.90 0.66
N GLU A 221 18.16 20.53 -0.35
CA GLU A 221 19.11 21.46 -0.98
C GLU A 221 18.39 22.64 -1.63
N LYS A 222 17.26 22.36 -2.32
CA LYS A 222 16.47 23.41 -2.96
C LYS A 222 15.83 24.38 -1.94
N LEU A 223 15.39 23.89 -0.79
CA LEU A 223 14.90 24.76 0.30
C LEU A 223 15.99 25.69 0.79
N LYS A 224 17.22 25.18 0.97
CA LYS A 224 18.37 25.99 1.36
C LYS A 224 18.70 27.06 0.30
N GLU A 225 18.72 26.71 -1.00
CA GLU A 225 18.90 27.67 -2.09
C GLU A 225 17.83 28.78 -2.07
N LEU A 226 16.60 28.45 -1.65
CA LEU A 226 15.49 29.39 -1.53
C LEU A 226 15.48 30.17 -0.20
N GLY A 227 16.54 30.06 0.61
CA GLY A 227 16.74 30.85 1.82
C GLY A 227 16.06 30.28 3.07
N VAL A 228 15.64 29.03 3.07
CA VAL A 228 15.17 28.38 4.29
C VAL A 228 16.37 28.05 5.18
N ASP A 229 16.44 28.65 6.36
CA ASP A 229 17.47 28.42 7.35
C ASP A 229 17.08 27.22 8.24
N GLU A 230 17.72 26.10 8.04
CA GLU A 230 17.42 24.85 8.77
C GLU A 230 17.53 25.02 10.30
N ASN A 231 18.45 25.89 10.78
CA ASN A 231 18.61 26.14 12.22
C ASN A 231 17.45 26.96 12.84
N LYS A 232 16.71 27.68 12.01
CA LYS A 232 15.58 28.52 12.42
C LYS A 232 14.22 27.93 12.04
N ALA A 233 14.22 26.98 11.11
CA ALA A 233 13.01 26.37 10.57
C ALA A 233 12.53 25.15 11.40
N SER A 234 12.42 25.31 12.74
CA SER A 234 11.98 24.23 13.65
C SER A 234 10.57 23.69 13.35
N ASN A 235 9.80 24.42 12.56
CA ASN A 235 8.45 24.06 12.09
C ASN A 235 8.46 23.44 10.69
N VAL A 236 9.60 23.03 10.15
CA VAL A 236 9.74 22.37 8.85
C VAL A 236 10.48 21.06 9.03
N VAL A 237 9.82 19.95 8.72
CA VAL A 237 10.39 18.60 8.79
C VAL A 237 10.30 17.96 7.41
N ILE A 238 11.46 17.66 6.83
CA ILE A 238 11.57 16.97 5.54
C ILE A 238 12.09 15.57 5.77
N ARG A 239 11.36 14.55 5.29
CA ARG A 239 11.78 13.15 5.36
C ARG A 239 11.72 12.51 3.98
N GLU A 240 12.59 11.56 3.67
CA GLU A 240 12.46 10.74 2.46
C GLU A 240 11.22 9.83 2.58
N TYR A 241 11.02 9.23 3.74
CA TYR A 241 9.91 8.34 4.05
C TYR A 241 9.37 8.59 5.46
N ILE A 242 8.08 8.36 5.66
CA ILE A 242 7.42 8.48 6.97
C ILE A 242 7.07 7.08 7.46
N ASP A 243 7.77 6.60 8.48
CA ASP A 243 7.54 5.29 9.09
C ASP A 243 6.41 5.34 10.14
N ASP A 244 6.31 6.48 10.84
CA ASP A 244 5.31 6.80 11.88
C ASP A 244 4.09 7.54 11.30
N MET A 245 3.49 6.97 10.25
CA MET A 245 2.37 7.58 9.52
C MET A 245 1.13 7.79 10.41
N ASP A 246 0.90 6.90 11.35
CA ASP A 246 -0.14 7.01 12.38
C ASP A 246 -0.01 8.32 13.18
N VAL A 247 1.18 8.59 13.68
CA VAL A 247 1.50 9.82 14.43
C VAL A 247 1.36 11.05 13.53
N CYS A 248 1.90 11.02 12.32
CA CYS A 248 1.85 12.15 11.40
C CYS A 248 0.43 12.48 10.94
N LEU A 249 -0.40 11.47 10.68
CA LEU A 249 -1.80 11.66 10.30
C LEU A 249 -2.64 12.19 11.47
N ALA A 250 -2.49 11.62 12.68
CA ALA A 250 -3.22 12.07 13.85
C ALA A 250 -2.89 13.52 14.23
N ALA A 251 -1.62 13.92 14.09
CA ALA A 251 -1.17 15.29 14.39
C ALA A 251 -1.62 16.33 13.37
N SER A 252 -1.93 15.93 12.11
CA SER A 252 -2.15 16.85 11.00
C SER A 252 -3.54 17.50 11.00
N ASP A 253 -3.62 18.72 10.49
CA ASP A 253 -4.85 19.47 10.21
C ASP A 253 -5.21 19.37 8.72
N LEU A 254 -4.21 19.30 7.87
CA LEU A 254 -4.36 19.18 6.43
C LEU A 254 -3.41 18.14 5.88
N VAL A 255 -3.93 17.23 5.06
CA VAL A 255 -3.15 16.22 4.34
C VAL A 255 -3.21 16.49 2.86
N ILE A 256 -2.04 16.57 2.22
CA ILE A 256 -1.88 16.75 0.77
C ILE A 256 -1.19 15.53 0.20
N GLY A 257 -1.90 14.78 -0.62
CA GLY A 257 -1.40 13.57 -1.23
C GLY A 257 -1.90 13.37 -2.65
N ARG A 258 -1.52 12.25 -3.24
CA ARG A 258 -2.08 11.78 -4.51
C ARG A 258 -3.31 10.93 -4.21
N ALA A 259 -4.36 11.14 -4.99
CA ALA A 259 -5.44 10.16 -5.05
C ALA A 259 -4.89 8.86 -5.62
N GLY A 260 -5.00 7.78 -4.86
CA GLY A 260 -4.53 6.45 -5.22
C GLY A 260 -5.59 5.64 -5.94
#